data_02e6c74aa131e6230fc58be3b3f79422
#
_entry.id   02e6c74aa131e6230fc58be3b3f79422
#
_cell.length_a   1.000
_cell.length_b   1.000
_cell.length_c   1.000
_cell.angle_alpha   90.00
_cell.angle_beta   90.00
_cell.angle_gamma   90.00
#
_symmetry.space_group_name_H-M   'P 1'
#
loop_
_entity.id
_entity.type
_entity.pdbx_description
1 polymer ?
#
loop_
_entity_poly.entity_id
_entity_poly.type
_entity_poly.pdbx_seq_one_letter_code
_entity_poly.pdbx_strand_id
1 'polypeptide(L)'
;MSSKRTVKRREFLAAAGGLLGLAASPQRARAADAASGPAIGGPARLHRLLEEMEAQGSRYWSVPRRDGELLHFLVKATQARNILEIGTSHGYSAIWMALALEETGGWLTTIEIDRTRHDLARKRLGEANLSQRATLIRGDAHAEVPKLGGPFDFVFLDADKEGQVDYFHALYPRMLAPGGLLAVHNAIRQASSMRDYLALVRNHRDFDTVTVSATMDDGFCLSYRRRTA
;
A
#
# COMPACT_ATOMS: atom_id res chain seq x y z
N MET A 1 16.16 46.19 28.18
CA MET A 1 15.49 47.09 27.22
C MET A 1 14.91 46.24 26.10
N SER A 2 13.59 46.22 26.08
CA SER A 2 12.73 45.38 25.23
C SER A 2 12.55 45.99 23.84
N SER A 3 12.51 45.22 22.81
CA SER A 3 11.87 45.59 21.53
C SER A 3 11.09 44.44 20.94
N LYS A 4 9.78 44.47 21.13
CA LYS A 4 8.77 43.66 20.45
C LYS A 4 8.58 44.19 19.04
N ARG A 5 8.78 43.37 18.01
CA ARG A 5 8.33 43.71 16.65
C ARG A 5 6.99 43.03 16.37
N THR A 6 5.96 43.84 16.30
CA THR A 6 4.60 43.52 15.89
C THR A 6 4.52 43.51 14.34
N VAL A 7 4.06 42.39 13.74
CA VAL A 7 3.79 42.33 12.30
C VAL A 7 2.33 42.73 12.06
N LYS A 8 2.12 43.82 11.34
CA LYS A 8 0.80 44.32 10.92
C LYS A 8 0.24 43.52 9.74
N ARG A 9 -1.00 43.05 9.93
CA ARG A 9 -1.89 42.63 8.84
C ARG A 9 -2.18 43.78 7.91
N ARG A 10 -2.03 43.58 6.59
CA ARG A 10 -2.56 44.47 5.56
C ARG A 10 -3.82 43.88 4.96
N GLU A 11 -4.90 44.59 5.16
CA GLU A 11 -6.17 44.44 4.49
C GLU A 11 -6.04 44.87 3.02
N PHE A 12 -6.64 44.11 2.11
CA PHE A 12 -6.88 44.57 0.75
C PHE A 12 -8.39 44.77 0.55
N LEU A 13 -8.78 46.02 0.44
CA LEU A 13 -10.11 46.45 0.12
C LEU A 13 -10.32 46.50 -1.39
N ALA A 14 -11.55 46.22 -1.75
CA ALA A 14 -12.16 46.12 -3.07
C ALA A 14 -12.03 47.38 -3.95
N ALA A 15 -12.06 47.15 -5.26
CA ALA A 15 -12.56 48.17 -6.22
C ALA A 15 -13.53 47.48 -7.16
N ALA A 16 -14.77 47.99 -7.18
CA ALA A 16 -15.85 47.64 -8.07
C ALA A 16 -15.74 48.45 -9.39
N GLY A 17 -16.25 47.87 -10.46
CA GLY A 17 -16.61 48.67 -11.64
C GLY A 17 -16.75 47.91 -12.94
N GLY A 18 -18.00 47.80 -13.44
CA GLY A 18 -18.26 47.74 -14.88
C GLY A 18 -19.07 46.55 -15.37
N LEU A 19 -20.42 46.74 -15.44
CA LEU A 19 -21.35 45.92 -16.24
C LEU A 19 -21.00 45.97 -17.71
N LEU A 20 -21.09 44.83 -18.39
CA LEU A 20 -21.70 44.72 -19.72
C LEU A 20 -22.13 43.26 -19.92
N GLY A 21 -23.44 43.09 -20.07
CA GLY A 21 -24.07 41.81 -20.29
C GLY A 21 -23.87 41.33 -21.73
N LEU A 22 -23.62 40.02 -21.83
CA LEU A 22 -23.91 39.24 -23.03
C LEU A 22 -24.47 37.90 -22.54
N ALA A 23 -25.74 37.73 -22.81
CA ALA A 23 -26.46 36.50 -22.64
C ALA A 23 -25.86 35.45 -23.56
N ALA A 24 -25.15 34.47 -22.98
CA ALA A 24 -24.78 33.26 -23.67
C ALA A 24 -25.64 32.12 -23.09
N SER A 25 -26.45 31.54 -23.96
CA SER A 25 -27.29 30.36 -23.72
C SER A 25 -26.49 29.23 -23.07
N PRO A 26 -27.11 28.42 -22.17
CA PRO A 26 -26.46 27.23 -21.67
C PRO A 26 -26.47 26.18 -22.79
N GLN A 27 -25.46 26.18 -23.63
CA GLN A 27 -25.15 25.00 -24.44
C GLN A 27 -24.66 23.90 -23.49
N ARG A 28 -25.57 22.98 -23.23
CA ARG A 28 -25.23 21.69 -22.65
C ARG A 28 -24.10 21.07 -23.48
N ALA A 29 -22.88 21.17 -22.98
CA ALA A 29 -21.82 20.27 -23.38
C ALA A 29 -22.25 18.87 -22.91
N ARG A 30 -22.92 18.13 -23.77
CA ARG A 30 -22.93 16.67 -23.71
C ARG A 30 -21.46 16.29 -23.88
N ALA A 31 -20.83 15.91 -22.77
CA ALA A 31 -19.61 15.13 -22.83
C ALA A 31 -19.95 13.91 -23.69
N ALA A 32 -19.32 13.84 -24.84
CA ALA A 32 -19.37 12.67 -25.68
C ALA A 32 -18.85 11.51 -24.80
N ASP A 33 -19.72 10.54 -24.53
CA ASP A 33 -19.30 9.19 -24.20
C ASP A 33 -18.39 8.72 -25.35
N ALA A 34 -17.11 8.96 -25.19
CA ALA A 34 -16.11 8.25 -25.95
C ALA A 34 -16.30 6.78 -25.60
N ALA A 35 -16.88 6.04 -26.51
CA ALA A 35 -16.98 4.60 -26.46
C ALA A 35 -15.55 4.05 -26.32
N SER A 36 -15.08 3.92 -25.10
CA SER A 36 -13.97 3.06 -24.75
C SER A 36 -14.47 1.65 -25.05
N GLY A 37 -13.81 0.95 -25.94
CA GLY A 37 -13.99 -0.48 -26.14
C GLY A 37 -13.95 -1.22 -24.80
N PRO A 38 -14.33 -2.51 -24.71
CA PRO A 38 -14.57 -3.17 -23.42
C PRO A 38 -13.32 -3.07 -22.55
N ALA A 39 -13.30 -2.09 -21.66
CA ALA A 39 -12.30 -2.01 -20.61
C ALA A 39 -12.58 -3.18 -19.68
N ILE A 40 -11.87 -4.29 -19.92
CA ILE A 40 -11.82 -5.41 -19.01
C ILE A 40 -11.20 -4.84 -17.73
N GLY A 41 -12.04 -4.48 -16.75
CA GLY A 41 -11.59 -3.90 -15.50
C GLY A 41 -11.96 -2.43 -15.24
N GLY A 42 -13.07 -1.93 -15.82
CA GLY A 42 -13.56 -0.58 -15.47
C GLY A 42 -13.77 -0.40 -13.96
N PRO A 43 -13.71 0.85 -13.43
CA PRO A 43 -13.78 1.15 -11.99
C PRO A 43 -14.92 0.43 -11.23
N ALA A 44 -16.09 0.31 -11.86
CA ALA A 44 -17.24 -0.39 -11.27
C ALA A 44 -17.05 -1.90 -11.12
N ARG A 45 -16.27 -2.55 -12.01
CA ARG A 45 -15.96 -3.97 -11.90
C ARG A 45 -14.94 -4.24 -10.80
N LEU A 46 -13.91 -3.42 -10.72
CA LEU A 46 -12.92 -3.50 -9.65
C LEU A 46 -13.58 -3.29 -8.28
N HIS A 47 -14.47 -2.32 -8.16
CA HIS A 47 -15.21 -2.06 -6.92
C HIS A 47 -16.02 -3.28 -6.48
N ARG A 48 -16.80 -3.89 -7.37
CA ARG A 48 -17.54 -5.13 -7.09
C ARG A 48 -16.62 -6.29 -6.68
N LEU A 49 -15.49 -6.46 -7.37
CA LEU A 49 -14.52 -7.49 -7.03
C LEU A 49 -13.99 -7.31 -5.60
N LEU A 50 -13.63 -6.09 -5.22
CA LEU A 50 -13.15 -5.79 -3.86
C LEU A 50 -14.25 -6.05 -2.81
N GLU A 51 -15.50 -5.66 -3.08
CA GLU A 51 -16.64 -5.94 -2.19
C GLU A 51 -16.89 -7.45 -2.02
N GLU A 52 -16.82 -8.23 -3.10
CA GLU A 52 -16.94 -9.69 -3.05
C GLU A 52 -15.80 -10.32 -2.24
N MET A 53 -14.59 -9.80 -2.37
CA MET A 53 -13.45 -10.26 -1.59
C MET A 53 -13.57 -9.92 -0.11
N GLU A 54 -14.07 -8.74 0.23
CA GLU A 54 -14.32 -8.30 1.61
C GLU A 54 -15.38 -9.17 2.29
N ALA A 55 -16.46 -9.50 1.57
CA ALA A 55 -17.49 -10.41 2.08
C ALA A 55 -16.96 -11.81 2.45
N GLN A 56 -15.80 -12.20 1.89
CA GLN A 56 -15.11 -13.47 2.16
C GLN A 56 -13.90 -13.30 3.09
N GLY A 57 -13.64 -12.09 3.58
CA GLY A 57 -12.39 -11.73 4.27
C GLY A 57 -12.04 -12.62 5.45
N SER A 58 -13.00 -12.95 6.31
CA SER A 58 -12.78 -13.83 7.48
C SER A 58 -12.32 -15.24 7.10
N ARG A 59 -12.76 -15.75 5.95
CA ARG A 59 -12.36 -17.08 5.44
C ARG A 59 -10.90 -17.10 4.98
N TYR A 60 -10.42 -15.98 4.47
CA TYR A 60 -9.10 -15.87 3.84
C TYR A 60 -8.13 -15.00 4.64
N TRP A 61 -8.51 -14.57 5.85
CA TRP A 61 -7.69 -13.69 6.68
C TRP A 61 -7.25 -12.41 5.96
N SER A 62 -8.17 -11.86 5.14
CA SER A 62 -7.92 -10.61 4.43
C SER A 62 -7.69 -9.46 5.39
N VAL A 63 -6.79 -8.58 5.02
CA VAL A 63 -6.73 -7.26 5.65
C VAL A 63 -8.06 -6.52 5.45
N PRO A 64 -8.52 -5.73 6.42
CA PRO A 64 -9.68 -4.85 6.24
C PRO A 64 -9.47 -3.83 5.11
N ARG A 65 -10.55 -3.28 4.55
CA ARG A 65 -10.49 -2.26 3.48
C ARG A 65 -9.55 -1.11 3.81
N ARG A 66 -9.65 -0.53 5.00
CA ARG A 66 -8.81 0.60 5.43
C ARG A 66 -7.32 0.28 5.44
N ASP A 67 -6.98 -0.96 5.75
CA ASP A 67 -5.60 -1.43 5.72
C ASP A 67 -5.11 -1.60 4.28
N GLY A 68 -5.97 -2.07 3.37
CA GLY A 68 -5.70 -2.07 1.92
C GLY A 68 -5.49 -0.66 1.36
N GLU A 69 -6.37 0.27 1.73
CA GLU A 69 -6.26 1.71 1.37
C GLU A 69 -4.96 2.33 1.90
N LEU A 70 -4.56 1.97 3.13
CA LEU A 70 -3.28 2.41 3.69
C LEU A 70 -2.09 1.86 2.91
N LEU A 71 -2.10 0.58 2.54
CA LEU A 71 -1.05 -0.02 1.72
C LEU A 71 -0.93 0.70 0.36
N HIS A 72 -2.05 0.92 -0.32
CA HIS A 72 -2.11 1.69 -1.56
C HIS A 72 -1.50 3.09 -1.40
N PHE A 73 -1.92 3.80 -0.35
CA PHE A 73 -1.40 5.14 -0.04
C PHE A 73 0.11 5.12 0.24
N LEU A 74 0.59 4.17 1.05
CA LEU A 74 2.01 4.06 1.40
C LEU A 74 2.88 3.77 0.17
N VAL A 75 2.47 2.86 -0.71
CA VAL A 75 3.17 2.57 -1.98
C VAL A 75 3.31 3.84 -2.82
N LYS A 76 2.24 4.62 -2.96
CA LYS A 76 2.27 5.89 -3.70
C LYS A 76 3.12 6.95 -2.99
N ALA A 77 2.96 7.12 -1.68
CA ALA A 77 3.69 8.13 -0.90
C ALA A 77 5.19 7.89 -0.90
N THR A 78 5.62 6.63 -0.86
CA THR A 78 7.05 6.25 -0.93
C THR A 78 7.57 6.16 -2.37
N GLN A 79 6.70 6.27 -3.38
CA GLN A 79 7.04 6.06 -4.79
C GLN A 79 7.69 4.68 -5.03
N ALA A 80 7.24 3.68 -4.29
CA ALA A 80 7.80 2.34 -4.38
C ALA A 80 7.51 1.72 -5.76
N ARG A 81 8.51 1.03 -6.30
CA ARG A 81 8.48 0.39 -7.61
C ARG A 81 8.80 -1.10 -7.57
N ASN A 82 9.52 -1.54 -6.56
CA ASN A 82 9.85 -2.95 -6.36
C ASN A 82 9.33 -3.40 -5.01
N ILE A 83 8.19 -4.11 -5.02
CA ILE A 83 7.48 -4.50 -3.81
C ILE A 83 7.58 -6.00 -3.59
N LEU A 84 7.80 -6.40 -2.33
CA LEU A 84 7.64 -7.77 -1.88
C LEU A 84 6.48 -7.88 -0.89
N GLU A 85 5.61 -8.85 -1.10
CA GLU A 85 4.58 -9.27 -0.15
C GLU A 85 4.85 -10.69 0.31
N ILE A 86 4.78 -10.93 1.61
CA ILE A 86 4.86 -12.26 2.22
C ILE A 86 3.52 -12.55 2.89
N GLY A 87 2.76 -13.50 2.31
CA GLY A 87 1.39 -13.79 2.70
C GLY A 87 0.36 -13.15 1.77
N THR A 88 0.22 -13.71 0.56
CA THR A 88 -0.74 -13.21 -0.45
C THR A 88 -2.18 -13.49 -0.08
N SER A 89 -2.43 -14.63 0.57
CA SER A 89 -3.76 -15.19 0.76
C SER A 89 -4.54 -15.23 -0.57
N HIS A 90 -5.75 -14.70 -0.61
CA HIS A 90 -6.57 -14.65 -1.83
C HIS A 90 -6.33 -13.38 -2.69
N GLY A 91 -5.30 -12.59 -2.39
CA GLY A 91 -4.81 -11.48 -3.22
C GLY A 91 -5.41 -10.11 -2.95
N TYR A 92 -6.08 -9.89 -1.81
CA TYR A 92 -6.75 -8.62 -1.53
C TYR A 92 -5.75 -7.47 -1.35
N SER A 93 -4.77 -7.61 -0.47
CA SER A 93 -3.67 -6.65 -0.28
C SER A 93 -2.83 -6.49 -1.55
N ALA A 94 -2.57 -7.60 -2.24
CA ALA A 94 -1.86 -7.60 -3.53
C ALA A 94 -2.55 -6.70 -4.57
N ILE A 95 -3.90 -6.73 -4.66
CA ILE A 95 -4.66 -5.86 -5.57
C ILE A 95 -4.48 -4.39 -5.18
N TRP A 96 -4.57 -4.03 -3.89
CA TRP A 96 -4.38 -2.66 -3.44
C TRP A 96 -2.98 -2.11 -3.75
N MET A 97 -1.95 -2.91 -3.53
CA MET A 97 -0.58 -2.52 -3.87
C MET A 97 -0.36 -2.47 -5.39
N ALA A 98 -0.88 -3.45 -6.14
CA ALA A 98 -0.76 -3.47 -7.60
C ALA A 98 -1.47 -2.28 -8.27
N LEU A 99 -2.61 -1.81 -7.72
CA LEU A 99 -3.28 -0.58 -8.18
C LEU A 99 -2.38 0.65 -8.00
N ALA A 100 -1.67 0.75 -6.88
CA ALA A 100 -0.72 1.84 -6.68
C ALA A 100 0.44 1.77 -7.68
N LEU A 101 0.87 0.56 -8.05
CA LEU A 101 1.93 0.34 -9.03
C LEU A 101 1.53 0.72 -10.47
N GLU A 102 0.23 0.84 -10.79
CA GLU A 102 -0.20 1.44 -12.06
C GLU A 102 0.28 2.90 -12.19
N GLU A 103 0.36 3.64 -11.09
CA GLU A 103 0.84 5.03 -11.08
C GLU A 103 2.37 5.11 -10.92
N THR A 104 2.97 4.31 -10.03
CA THR A 104 4.43 4.38 -9.79
C THR A 104 5.26 3.65 -10.84
N GLY A 105 4.63 2.79 -11.66
CA GLY A 105 5.28 2.06 -12.76
C GLY A 105 6.13 0.89 -12.29
N GLY A 106 5.77 0.27 -11.16
CA GLY A 106 6.54 -0.78 -10.51
C GLY A 106 5.99 -2.20 -10.69
N TRP A 107 6.49 -3.09 -9.85
CA TRP A 107 6.22 -4.52 -9.85
C TRP A 107 6.07 -5.08 -8.44
N LEU A 108 5.11 -5.98 -8.25
CA LEU A 108 4.87 -6.73 -7.02
C LEU A 108 5.36 -8.17 -7.17
N THR A 109 6.19 -8.62 -6.24
CA THR A 109 6.44 -10.06 -6.01
C THR A 109 5.68 -10.46 -4.76
N THR A 110 4.84 -11.49 -4.83
CA THR A 110 4.05 -11.95 -3.70
C THR A 110 4.15 -13.47 -3.52
N ILE A 111 4.20 -13.92 -2.26
CA ILE A 111 4.46 -15.33 -1.92
C ILE A 111 3.28 -15.88 -1.10
N GLU A 112 2.76 -17.05 -1.52
CA GLU A 112 1.71 -17.78 -0.81
C GLU A 112 2.04 -19.27 -0.76
N ILE A 113 1.97 -19.85 0.43
CA ILE A 113 2.28 -21.26 0.65
C ILE A 113 1.12 -22.18 0.25
N ASP A 114 -0.13 -21.73 0.47
CA ASP A 114 -1.33 -22.52 0.16
C ASP A 114 -1.67 -22.45 -1.32
N ARG A 115 -1.76 -23.62 -1.95
CA ARG A 115 -2.06 -23.75 -3.38
C ARG A 115 -3.41 -23.11 -3.76
N THR A 116 -4.43 -23.35 -2.96
CA THR A 116 -5.79 -22.89 -3.26
C THR A 116 -5.87 -21.37 -3.19
N ARG A 117 -5.25 -20.76 -2.17
CA ARG A 117 -5.18 -19.30 -2.04
C ARG A 117 -4.34 -18.67 -3.13
N HIS A 118 -3.17 -19.23 -3.44
CA HIS A 118 -2.32 -18.78 -4.53
C HIS A 118 -3.06 -18.78 -5.88
N ASP A 119 -3.76 -19.88 -6.23
CA ASP A 119 -4.48 -19.98 -7.49
C ASP A 119 -5.68 -19.01 -7.52
N LEU A 120 -6.33 -18.78 -6.39
CA LEU A 120 -7.39 -17.79 -6.23
C LEU A 120 -6.86 -16.35 -6.36
N ALA A 121 -5.72 -16.03 -5.75
CA ALA A 121 -5.08 -14.73 -5.90
C ALA A 121 -4.72 -14.43 -7.36
N ARG A 122 -4.15 -15.41 -8.06
CA ARG A 122 -3.86 -15.30 -9.50
C ARG A 122 -5.12 -14.98 -10.32
N LYS A 123 -6.21 -15.69 -10.06
CA LYS A 123 -7.49 -15.44 -10.73
C LYS A 123 -7.97 -14.01 -10.48
N ARG A 124 -7.94 -13.54 -9.22
CA ARG A 124 -8.45 -12.22 -8.83
C ARG A 124 -7.60 -11.07 -9.36
N LEU A 125 -6.28 -11.22 -9.40
CA LEU A 125 -5.41 -10.28 -10.09
C LEU A 125 -5.71 -10.18 -11.58
N GLY A 126 -6.07 -11.31 -12.23
CA GLY A 126 -6.55 -11.31 -13.60
C GLY A 126 -7.90 -10.61 -13.76
N GLU A 127 -8.85 -10.86 -12.87
CA GLU A 127 -10.17 -10.20 -12.85
C GLU A 127 -10.06 -8.69 -12.64
N ALA A 128 -9.07 -8.25 -11.85
CA ALA A 128 -8.72 -6.84 -11.63
C ALA A 128 -7.92 -6.21 -12.80
N ASN A 129 -7.50 -7.00 -13.79
CA ASN A 129 -6.59 -6.58 -14.88
C ASN A 129 -5.22 -6.08 -14.37
N LEU A 130 -4.69 -6.74 -13.33
CA LEU A 130 -3.42 -6.39 -12.67
C LEU A 130 -2.35 -7.48 -12.77
N SER A 131 -2.59 -8.55 -13.54
CA SER A 131 -1.62 -9.65 -13.70
C SER A 131 -0.27 -9.19 -14.26
N GLN A 132 -0.25 -8.10 -15.02
CA GLN A 132 0.97 -7.51 -15.58
C GLN A 132 1.77 -6.68 -14.54
N ARG A 133 1.27 -6.57 -13.30
CA ARG A 133 1.93 -5.84 -12.21
C ARG A 133 2.42 -6.76 -11.10
N ALA A 134 2.16 -8.08 -11.20
CA ALA A 134 2.49 -8.99 -10.11
C ALA A 134 3.06 -10.32 -10.58
N THR A 135 4.08 -10.80 -9.86
CA THR A 135 4.54 -12.19 -9.90
C THR A 135 4.09 -12.90 -8.63
N LEU A 136 3.36 -13.99 -8.79
CA LEU A 136 2.93 -14.83 -7.68
C LEU A 136 3.85 -16.06 -7.59
N ILE A 137 4.45 -16.23 -6.44
CA ILE A 137 5.28 -17.39 -6.10
C ILE A 137 4.50 -18.28 -5.13
N ARG A 138 4.34 -19.56 -5.51
CA ARG A 138 3.79 -20.57 -4.61
C ARG A 138 4.92 -21.25 -3.87
N GLY A 139 5.02 -21.06 -2.57
CA GLY A 139 6.06 -21.68 -1.75
C GLY A 139 6.05 -21.17 -0.32
N ASP A 140 6.90 -21.80 0.49
CA ASP A 140 7.22 -21.33 1.82
C ASP A 140 8.11 -20.09 1.72
N ALA A 141 7.67 -18.98 2.28
CA ALA A 141 8.38 -17.72 2.20
C ALA A 141 9.77 -17.77 2.88
N HIS A 142 9.95 -18.55 3.93
CA HIS A 142 11.26 -18.76 4.56
C HIS A 142 12.27 -19.37 3.56
N ALA A 143 11.79 -20.22 2.66
CA ALA A 143 12.61 -20.86 1.64
C ALA A 143 12.72 -20.03 0.35
N GLU A 144 11.70 -19.24 0.03
CA GLU A 144 11.64 -18.50 -1.25
C GLU A 144 12.31 -17.12 -1.17
N VAL A 145 12.15 -16.37 -0.05
CA VAL A 145 12.74 -15.04 0.11
C VAL A 145 14.25 -15.02 -0.13
N PRO A 146 15.06 -15.95 0.42
CA PRO A 146 16.50 -15.94 0.17
C PRO A 146 16.92 -16.11 -1.30
N LYS A 147 16.02 -16.62 -2.16
CA LYS A 147 16.29 -16.84 -3.60
C LYS A 147 15.96 -15.62 -4.46
N LEU A 148 15.27 -14.62 -3.88
CA LEU A 148 14.84 -13.43 -4.61
C LEU A 148 15.99 -12.46 -4.83
N GLY A 149 15.90 -11.70 -5.92
CA GLY A 149 16.73 -10.54 -6.17
C GLY A 149 16.09 -9.28 -5.56
N GLY A 150 16.88 -8.55 -4.75
CA GLY A 150 16.50 -7.23 -4.27
C GLY A 150 17.28 -6.12 -5.00
N PRO A 151 17.28 -4.88 -4.50
CA PRO A 151 16.58 -4.46 -3.30
C PRO A 151 15.10 -4.14 -3.56
N PHE A 152 14.28 -4.31 -2.53
CA PHE A 152 12.86 -3.91 -2.51
C PHE A 152 12.71 -2.53 -1.87
N ASP A 153 11.86 -1.69 -2.46
CA ASP A 153 11.54 -0.36 -1.93
C ASP A 153 10.47 -0.43 -0.83
N PHE A 154 9.61 -1.43 -0.93
CA PHE A 154 8.52 -1.66 0.00
C PHE A 154 8.38 -3.16 0.24
N VAL A 155 8.27 -3.55 1.51
CA VAL A 155 8.01 -4.94 1.90
C VAL A 155 6.79 -4.98 2.81
N PHE A 156 5.83 -5.84 2.48
CA PHE A 156 4.65 -6.10 3.31
C PHE A 156 4.71 -7.52 3.87
N LEU A 157 4.67 -7.65 5.21
CA LEU A 157 4.69 -8.93 5.92
C LEU A 157 3.35 -9.19 6.58
N ASP A 158 2.61 -10.19 6.10
CA ASP A 158 1.34 -10.64 6.68
C ASP A 158 1.19 -12.17 6.65
N ALA A 159 2.30 -12.87 6.89
CA ALA A 159 2.34 -14.32 7.09
C ALA A 159 2.36 -14.67 8.58
N ASP A 160 3.03 -15.77 8.93
CA ASP A 160 3.22 -16.25 10.30
C ASP A 160 3.89 -15.19 11.19
N LYS A 161 3.39 -15.02 12.39
CA LYS A 161 3.83 -13.93 13.27
C LYS A 161 5.10 -14.27 14.06
N GLU A 162 5.31 -15.52 14.33
CA GLU A 162 6.51 -16.05 14.97
C GLU A 162 7.75 -15.95 14.06
N GLY A 163 7.58 -16.04 12.73
CA GLY A 163 8.65 -15.97 11.73
C GLY A 163 9.13 -14.56 11.39
N GLN A 164 8.58 -13.50 11.97
CA GLN A 164 8.88 -12.11 11.58
C GLN A 164 10.35 -11.72 11.77
N VAL A 165 11.02 -12.27 12.78
CA VAL A 165 12.47 -12.03 13.02
C VAL A 165 13.31 -12.66 11.90
N ASP A 166 12.94 -13.86 11.46
CA ASP A 166 13.64 -14.56 10.38
C ASP A 166 13.46 -13.83 9.05
N TYR A 167 12.26 -13.35 8.75
CA TYR A 167 12.01 -12.50 7.58
C TYR A 167 12.83 -11.21 7.64
N PHE A 168 12.91 -10.55 8.80
CA PHE A 168 13.75 -9.37 8.95
C PHE A 168 15.21 -9.67 8.60
N HIS A 169 15.78 -10.74 9.12
CA HIS A 169 17.17 -11.13 8.86
C HIS A 169 17.41 -11.55 7.40
N ALA A 170 16.42 -12.16 6.75
CA ALA A 170 16.49 -12.48 5.32
C ALA A 170 16.48 -11.22 4.44
N LEU A 171 15.73 -10.19 4.86
CA LEU A 171 15.54 -8.95 4.10
C LEU A 171 16.64 -7.91 4.36
N TYR A 172 17.06 -7.75 5.60
CA TYR A 172 18.05 -6.75 5.99
C TYR A 172 19.45 -7.38 6.18
N PRO A 173 20.53 -6.73 5.71
CA PRO A 173 20.56 -5.39 5.09
C PRO A 173 20.48 -5.39 3.55
N ARG A 174 20.48 -6.55 2.88
CA ARG A 174 20.71 -6.62 1.43
C ARG A 174 19.48 -6.41 0.57
N MET A 175 18.34 -6.90 1.00
CA MET A 175 17.14 -6.97 0.16
C MET A 175 16.15 -5.83 0.39
N LEU A 176 16.20 -5.13 1.51
CA LEU A 176 15.43 -3.90 1.73
C LEU A 176 16.30 -2.70 1.37
N ALA A 177 15.84 -1.86 0.45
CA ALA A 177 16.60 -0.69 -0.01
C ALA A 177 16.83 0.34 1.12
N PRO A 178 17.93 1.08 1.12
CA PRO A 178 18.03 2.31 1.93
C PRO A 178 16.93 3.29 1.50
N GLY A 179 16.12 3.77 2.46
CA GLY A 179 14.91 4.54 2.19
C GLY A 179 13.68 3.67 1.92
N GLY A 180 13.80 2.36 1.99
CA GLY A 180 12.70 1.42 1.85
C GLY A 180 11.85 1.33 3.11
N LEU A 181 10.60 0.90 2.95
CA LEU A 181 9.62 0.75 4.02
C LEU A 181 9.29 -0.72 4.23
N LEU A 182 9.38 -1.17 5.47
CA LEU A 182 8.90 -2.47 5.93
C LEU A 182 7.60 -2.27 6.70
N ALA A 183 6.50 -2.82 6.21
CA ALA A 183 5.17 -2.75 6.80
C ALA A 183 4.76 -4.15 7.30
N VAL A 184 4.46 -4.28 8.58
CA VAL A 184 4.07 -5.55 9.20
C VAL A 184 2.67 -5.43 9.78
N HIS A 185 1.77 -6.31 9.36
CA HIS A 185 0.37 -6.31 9.77
C HIS A 185 0.14 -6.99 11.13
N ASN A 186 -0.97 -6.68 11.78
CA ASN A 186 -1.40 -7.14 13.09
C ASN A 186 -0.47 -6.74 14.27
N ALA A 187 0.29 -5.67 14.11
CA ALA A 187 1.26 -5.21 15.10
C ALA A 187 0.67 -4.75 16.44
N ILE A 188 -0.65 -4.55 16.51
CA ILE A 188 -1.41 -4.28 17.73
C ILE A 188 -2.05 -5.58 18.22
N ARG A 189 -2.89 -6.19 17.38
CA ARG A 189 -3.69 -7.36 17.75
C ARG A 189 -2.85 -8.58 18.13
N GLN A 190 -1.74 -8.81 17.42
CA GLN A 190 -0.84 -9.93 17.63
C GLN A 190 0.54 -9.51 18.16
N ALA A 191 0.61 -8.40 18.88
CA ALA A 191 1.86 -7.86 19.42
C ALA A 191 2.61 -8.87 20.31
N SER A 192 1.91 -9.75 21.01
CA SER A 192 2.51 -10.79 21.85
C SER A 192 3.30 -11.83 21.05
N SER A 193 2.76 -12.27 19.90
CA SER A 193 3.42 -13.23 19.01
C SER A 193 4.59 -12.61 18.24
N MET A 194 4.62 -11.30 18.11
CA MET A 194 5.68 -10.54 17.41
C MET A 194 6.58 -9.74 18.36
N ARG A 195 6.59 -10.05 19.65
CA ARG A 195 7.32 -9.25 20.66
C ARG A 195 8.77 -8.99 20.29
N ASP A 196 9.48 -10.05 19.90
CA ASP A 196 10.92 -9.98 19.62
C ASP A 196 11.19 -9.17 18.35
N TYR A 197 10.36 -9.34 17.32
CA TYR A 197 10.40 -8.53 16.11
C TYR A 197 10.15 -7.05 16.41
N LEU A 198 9.09 -6.74 17.16
CA LEU A 198 8.75 -5.35 17.52
C LEU A 198 9.85 -4.69 18.37
N ALA A 199 10.47 -5.45 19.28
CA ALA A 199 11.62 -4.97 20.05
C ALA A 199 12.84 -4.74 19.15
N LEU A 200 13.11 -5.66 18.22
CA LEU A 200 14.22 -5.58 17.27
C LEU A 200 14.13 -4.30 16.43
N VAL A 201 13.01 -4.07 15.73
CA VAL A 201 12.90 -2.95 14.78
C VAL A 201 12.80 -1.59 15.47
N ARG A 202 12.20 -1.53 16.68
CA ARG A 202 12.10 -0.28 17.46
C ARG A 202 13.43 0.20 18.02
N ASN A 203 14.35 -0.73 18.29
CA ASN A 203 15.68 -0.43 18.85
C ASN A 203 16.78 -0.46 17.77
N HIS A 204 16.45 -0.76 16.53
CA HIS A 204 17.45 -0.90 15.48
C HIS A 204 17.93 0.48 15.00
N ARG A 205 19.24 0.73 15.07
CA ARG A 205 19.85 2.03 14.75
C ARG A 205 19.57 2.53 13.32
N ASP A 206 19.30 1.64 12.36
CA ASP A 206 19.12 1.98 10.95
C ASP A 206 17.64 2.14 10.56
N PHE A 207 16.72 2.06 11.54
CA PHE A 207 15.29 2.17 11.28
C PHE A 207 14.63 3.28 12.12
N ASP A 208 13.67 3.96 11.50
CA ASP A 208 12.67 4.78 12.20
C ASP A 208 11.36 4.00 12.19
N THR A 209 10.88 3.61 13.38
CA THR A 209 9.76 2.69 13.52
C THR A 209 8.60 3.33 14.27
N VAL A 210 7.39 3.22 13.70
CA VAL A 210 6.14 3.64 14.33
C VAL A 210 5.11 2.53 14.25
N THR A 211 4.19 2.49 15.21
CA THR A 211 2.99 1.63 15.13
C THR A 211 1.79 2.53 14.87
N VAL A 212 1.03 2.21 13.83
CA VAL A 212 -0.16 2.96 13.42
C VAL A 212 -1.37 2.04 13.35
N SER A 213 -2.56 2.58 13.55
CA SER A 213 -3.82 1.86 13.41
C SER A 213 -4.63 2.52 12.29
N ALA A 214 -4.80 1.84 11.18
CA ALA A 214 -5.76 2.20 10.14
C ALA A 214 -7.13 1.58 10.45
N THR A 215 -7.11 0.34 10.94
CA THR A 215 -8.25 -0.38 11.52
C THR A 215 -7.99 -0.61 13.00
N MET A 216 -8.99 -0.41 13.85
CA MET A 216 -8.84 -0.25 15.31
C MET A 216 -8.01 -1.33 16.00
N ASP A 217 -8.07 -2.59 15.54
CA ASP A 217 -7.54 -3.72 16.28
C ASP A 217 -6.27 -4.34 15.68
N ASP A 218 -6.07 -4.26 14.38
CA ASP A 218 -4.97 -4.97 13.72
C ASP A 218 -3.63 -4.24 13.83
N GLY A 219 -3.56 -3.03 13.32
CA GLY A 219 -2.39 -2.16 13.38
C GLY A 219 -1.22 -2.59 12.48
N PHE A 220 -0.45 -1.59 12.06
CA PHE A 220 0.80 -1.78 11.32
C PHE A 220 1.99 -1.35 12.16
N CYS A 221 3.07 -2.14 12.12
CA CYS A 221 4.40 -1.67 12.45
C CYS A 221 5.06 -1.22 11.14
N LEU A 222 5.32 0.08 11.02
CA LEU A 222 5.97 0.70 9.87
C LEU A 222 7.41 1.03 10.25
N SER A 223 8.39 0.43 9.56
CA SER A 223 9.82 0.61 9.83
C SER A 223 10.49 1.15 8.56
N TYR A 224 10.86 2.41 8.58
CA TYR A 224 11.57 3.08 7.50
C TYR A 224 13.07 2.86 7.66
N ARG A 225 13.71 2.26 6.67
CA ARG A 225 15.16 2.12 6.65
C ARG A 225 15.82 3.45 6.28
N ARG A 226 16.63 4.00 7.18
CA ARG A 226 17.34 5.25 6.93
C ARG A 226 18.24 5.15 5.68
N ARG A 227 18.38 6.25 4.95
CA ARG A 227 19.20 6.30 3.72
C ARG A 227 20.70 6.34 4.01
N THR A 228 21.04 6.90 5.14
CA THR A 228 22.43 7.00 5.63
C THR A 228 22.44 6.49 7.07
N ALA A 229 23.26 5.49 7.32
CA ALA A 229 23.69 5.14 8.66
C ALA A 229 25.09 5.74 8.87
#